data_ae8fb0256c01d9521667bd60969bd5a8
#
_entry.id   ae8fb0256c01d9521667bd60969bd5a8
#
_cell.length_a   1.000
_cell.length_b   1.000
_cell.length_c   1.000
_cell.angle_alpha   90.00
_cell.angle_beta   90.00
_cell.angle_gamma   90.00
#
_symmetry.space_group_name_H-M   'P 1'
#
loop_
_entity.id
_entity.type
_entity.pdbx_description
1 polymer ?
#
loop_
_entity_poly.entity_id
_entity_poly.type
_entity_poly.pdbx_seq_one_letter_code
_entity_poly.pdbx_strand_id
1 'polypeptide(L)'
;DLKDPATIEYVVEKIREPESLQLLHALSISDGEATGKSAWSDWKAGLVSTLVTKCLAAMAGIKPASQPELVPTGSLEDDISITILKNEDNSDSLDNIEIEIIAKDQTGLLSAVAGLMTISRFNVRSAKTRTTNEIAVMRWIVELDANAQMPSAEKLTDQLKKALSGELDLGRKIEERIENYRRYPGIPTPPPVVFAANDLATN
;
A
#
# COMPACT_ATOMS: atom_id res chain seq x y z
N ASP A 1 -6.97 -2.24 -8.77
CA ASP A 1 -6.05 -3.15 -8.08
C ASP A 1 -5.80 -4.39 -8.95
N LEU A 2 -4.53 -4.66 -9.30
CA LEU A 2 -4.12 -5.80 -10.14
C LEU A 2 -4.32 -7.17 -9.45
N LYS A 3 -4.73 -7.17 -8.20
CA LYS A 3 -5.09 -8.37 -7.44
C LYS A 3 -6.60 -8.52 -7.29
N ASP A 4 -7.38 -7.53 -7.72
CA ASP A 4 -8.83 -7.55 -7.65
C ASP A 4 -9.40 -8.58 -8.66
N PRO A 5 -10.23 -9.53 -8.22
CA PRO A 5 -10.91 -10.47 -9.11
C PRO A 5 -11.66 -9.79 -10.25
N ALA A 6 -12.31 -8.65 -10.01
CA ALA A 6 -13.03 -7.91 -11.03
C ALA A 6 -12.11 -7.39 -12.15
N THR A 7 -10.88 -6.96 -11.80
CA THR A 7 -9.88 -6.57 -12.78
C THR A 7 -9.43 -7.76 -13.63
N ILE A 8 -9.23 -8.92 -13.00
CA ILE A 8 -8.84 -10.16 -13.69
C ILE A 8 -9.95 -10.61 -14.65
N GLU A 9 -11.19 -10.64 -14.17
CA GLU A 9 -12.36 -11.00 -14.97
C GLU A 9 -12.52 -10.08 -16.18
N TYR A 10 -12.39 -8.76 -15.98
CA TYR A 10 -12.44 -7.78 -17.06
C TYR A 10 -11.38 -8.03 -18.14
N VAL A 11 -10.13 -8.30 -17.76
CA VAL A 11 -9.05 -8.57 -18.70
C VAL A 11 -9.31 -9.87 -19.47
N VAL A 12 -9.73 -10.93 -18.77
CA VAL A 12 -10.05 -12.24 -19.35
C VAL A 12 -11.21 -12.13 -20.34
N GLU A 13 -12.26 -11.36 -20.01
CA GLU A 13 -13.39 -11.13 -20.90
C GLU A 13 -12.98 -10.39 -22.19
N LYS A 14 -12.06 -9.44 -22.09
CA LYS A 14 -11.60 -8.65 -23.23
C LYS A 14 -10.65 -9.42 -24.15
N ILE A 15 -9.69 -10.16 -23.58
CA ILE A 15 -8.62 -10.80 -24.39
C ILE A 15 -9.02 -12.19 -24.85
N ARG A 16 -9.75 -12.96 -24.06
CA ARG A 16 -10.32 -14.28 -24.34
C ARG A 16 -9.34 -15.40 -24.69
N GLU A 17 -8.18 -15.10 -25.23
CA GLU A 17 -7.20 -16.07 -25.70
C GLU A 17 -5.89 -15.96 -24.92
N PRO A 18 -5.40 -17.07 -24.32
CA PRO A 18 -4.15 -17.08 -23.56
C PRO A 18 -2.94 -16.63 -24.38
N GLU A 19 -2.87 -17.01 -25.65
CA GLU A 19 -1.77 -16.66 -26.56
C GLU A 19 -1.74 -15.15 -26.82
N SER A 20 -2.90 -14.54 -27.05
CA SER A 20 -3.02 -13.09 -27.23
C SER A 20 -2.58 -12.33 -25.98
N LEU A 21 -2.90 -12.83 -24.79
CA LEU A 21 -2.46 -12.24 -23.55
C LEU A 21 -0.94 -12.34 -23.37
N GLN A 22 -0.33 -13.47 -23.72
CA GLN A 22 1.13 -13.65 -23.65
C GLN A 22 1.86 -12.73 -24.64
N LEU A 23 1.33 -12.57 -25.87
CA LEU A 23 1.89 -11.64 -26.85
C LEU A 23 1.79 -10.20 -26.40
N LEU A 24 0.66 -9.78 -25.84
CA LEU A 24 0.49 -8.45 -25.26
C LEU A 24 1.45 -8.20 -24.09
N HIS A 25 1.69 -9.22 -23.27
CA HIS A 25 2.67 -9.12 -22.18
C HIS A 25 4.08 -8.92 -22.70
N ALA A 26 4.50 -9.72 -23.68
CA ALA A 26 5.82 -9.59 -24.31
C ALA A 26 6.00 -8.21 -24.96
N LEU A 27 4.96 -7.73 -25.67
CA LEU A 27 4.95 -6.39 -26.27
C LEU A 27 5.06 -5.29 -25.20
N SER A 28 4.31 -5.42 -24.09
CA SER A 28 4.34 -4.46 -22.98
C SER A 28 5.72 -4.39 -22.31
N ILE A 29 6.42 -5.51 -22.18
CA ILE A 29 7.79 -5.54 -21.66
C ILE A 29 8.73 -4.81 -22.63
N SER A 30 8.68 -5.16 -23.92
CA SER A 30 9.56 -4.57 -24.94
C SER A 30 9.35 -3.06 -25.07
N ASP A 31 8.10 -2.60 -25.04
CA ASP A 31 7.77 -1.18 -25.09
C ASP A 31 8.22 -0.47 -23.80
N GLY A 32 8.00 -1.11 -22.65
CA GLY A 32 8.46 -0.62 -21.36
C GLY A 32 9.98 -0.45 -21.31
N GLU A 33 10.73 -1.43 -21.75
CA GLU A 33 12.20 -1.36 -21.81
C GLU A 33 12.68 -0.26 -22.78
N ALA A 34 12.00 -0.07 -23.90
CA ALA A 34 12.32 0.97 -24.88
C ALA A 34 12.04 2.38 -24.31
N THR A 35 11.08 2.55 -23.43
CA THR A 35 10.76 3.85 -22.79
C THR A 35 11.74 4.24 -21.68
N GLY A 36 12.54 3.30 -21.19
CA GLY A 36 13.60 3.52 -20.21
C GLY A 36 13.18 3.36 -18.74
N LYS A 37 14.17 3.22 -17.87
CA LYS A 37 14.02 2.85 -16.45
C LYS A 37 13.18 3.82 -15.61
N SER A 38 13.08 5.08 -15.99
CA SER A 38 12.25 6.07 -15.30
C SER A 38 10.75 5.83 -15.49
N ALA A 39 10.35 5.33 -16.65
CA ALA A 39 8.96 5.02 -16.99
C ALA A 39 8.60 3.56 -16.68
N TRP A 40 9.54 2.64 -16.84
CA TRP A 40 9.39 1.21 -16.63
C TRP A 40 10.39 0.70 -15.59
N SER A 41 9.92 0.42 -14.38
CA SER A 41 10.72 -0.14 -13.28
C SER A 41 10.45 -1.63 -13.11
N ASP A 42 11.39 -2.35 -12.49
CA ASP A 42 11.25 -3.76 -12.16
C ASP A 42 9.98 -4.03 -11.33
N TRP A 43 9.59 -3.08 -10.49
CA TRP A 43 8.34 -3.14 -9.73
C TRP A 43 7.11 -3.13 -10.67
N LYS A 44 7.05 -2.23 -11.65
CA LYS A 44 5.96 -2.17 -12.64
C LYS A 44 5.92 -3.43 -13.49
N ALA A 45 7.08 -3.91 -13.93
CA ALA A 45 7.19 -5.17 -14.67
C ALA A 45 6.65 -6.35 -13.85
N GLY A 46 6.99 -6.42 -12.56
CA GLY A 46 6.48 -7.43 -11.64
C GLY A 46 4.96 -7.37 -11.44
N LEU A 47 4.38 -6.16 -11.38
CA LEU A 47 2.93 -6.00 -11.30
C LEU A 47 2.21 -6.54 -12.54
N VAL A 48 2.69 -6.18 -13.74
CA VAL A 48 2.10 -6.64 -15.00
C VAL A 48 2.22 -8.16 -15.14
N SER A 49 3.40 -8.73 -14.84
CA SER A 49 3.63 -10.18 -14.85
C SER A 49 2.71 -10.91 -13.87
N THR A 50 2.47 -10.36 -12.70
CA THR A 50 1.54 -10.93 -11.71
C THR A 50 0.10 -10.92 -12.23
N LEU A 51 -0.35 -9.84 -12.87
CA LEU A 51 -1.67 -9.75 -13.47
C LEU A 51 -1.84 -10.79 -14.57
N VAL A 52 -0.88 -10.88 -15.50
CA VAL A 52 -0.89 -11.84 -16.61
C VAL A 52 -0.96 -13.28 -16.10
N THR A 53 -0.14 -13.63 -15.11
CA THR A 53 -0.14 -14.97 -14.50
C THR A 53 -1.51 -15.33 -13.94
N LYS A 54 -2.16 -14.39 -13.24
CA LYS A 54 -3.50 -14.60 -12.70
C LYS A 54 -4.58 -14.70 -13.77
N CYS A 55 -4.49 -13.90 -14.81
CA CYS A 55 -5.42 -13.99 -15.94
C CYS A 55 -5.28 -15.31 -16.68
N LEU A 56 -4.06 -15.80 -16.93
CA LEU A 56 -3.82 -17.10 -17.54
C LEU A 56 -4.38 -18.24 -16.67
N ALA A 57 -4.19 -18.17 -15.36
CA ALA A 57 -4.78 -19.14 -14.45
C ALA A 57 -6.32 -19.12 -14.51
N ALA A 58 -6.93 -17.95 -14.55
CA ALA A 58 -8.38 -17.79 -14.68
C ALA A 58 -8.90 -18.33 -16.03
N MET A 59 -8.19 -18.08 -17.14
CA MET A 59 -8.50 -18.65 -18.44
C MET A 59 -8.41 -20.18 -18.48
N ALA A 60 -7.51 -20.76 -17.67
CA ALA A 60 -7.39 -22.21 -17.47
C ALA A 60 -8.47 -22.78 -16.52
N GLY A 61 -9.44 -21.97 -16.08
CA GLY A 61 -10.51 -22.40 -15.18
C GLY A 61 -10.10 -22.47 -13.70
N ILE A 62 -8.87 -22.04 -13.37
CA ILE A 62 -8.43 -21.88 -11.99
C ILE A 62 -9.03 -20.58 -11.51
N LYS A 63 -10.06 -20.65 -10.66
CA LYS A 63 -10.61 -19.44 -10.04
C LYS A 63 -9.49 -18.69 -9.34
N PRO A 64 -9.31 -17.38 -9.63
CA PRO A 64 -8.38 -16.58 -8.85
C PRO A 64 -8.77 -16.78 -7.40
N ALA A 65 -7.79 -17.14 -6.55
CA ALA A 65 -8.03 -17.20 -5.12
C ALA A 65 -8.58 -15.83 -4.73
N SER A 66 -9.85 -15.80 -4.31
CA SER A 66 -10.43 -14.59 -3.73
C SER A 66 -9.42 -14.11 -2.68
N GLN A 67 -9.04 -12.84 -2.73
CA GLN A 67 -8.20 -12.31 -1.65
C GLN A 67 -8.90 -12.72 -0.36
N PRO A 68 -8.17 -13.21 0.65
CA PRO A 68 -8.79 -13.58 1.90
C PRO A 68 -9.65 -12.39 2.30
N GLU A 69 -10.92 -12.66 2.44
CA GLU A 69 -11.91 -11.66 2.80
C GLU A 69 -11.39 -10.93 4.03
N LEU A 70 -11.44 -9.60 4.02
CA LEU A 70 -11.01 -8.82 5.15
C LEU A 70 -12.03 -9.06 6.27
N VAL A 71 -11.88 -10.18 6.96
CA VAL A 71 -12.71 -10.54 8.11
C VAL A 71 -12.12 -9.80 9.30
N PRO A 72 -12.92 -9.02 10.02
CA PRO A 72 -12.45 -8.35 11.22
C PRO A 72 -11.99 -9.39 12.24
N THR A 73 -10.82 -9.18 12.83
CA THR A 73 -10.28 -10.04 13.90
C THR A 73 -10.90 -9.66 15.25
N GLY A 74 -11.32 -8.38 15.38
CA GLY A 74 -11.97 -7.85 16.57
C GLY A 74 -13.47 -7.57 16.37
N SER A 75 -14.15 -7.22 17.46
CA SER A 75 -15.52 -6.73 17.46
C SER A 75 -15.51 -5.19 17.63
N LEU A 76 -16.51 -4.54 17.03
CA LEU A 76 -16.75 -3.13 17.28
C LEU A 76 -17.61 -3.00 18.55
N GLU A 77 -16.97 -2.85 19.71
CA GLU A 77 -17.67 -2.60 20.98
C GLU A 77 -18.00 -1.11 21.15
N ASP A 78 -17.12 -0.25 20.61
CA ASP A 78 -17.25 1.20 20.52
C ASP A 78 -17.30 1.64 19.05
N ASP A 79 -17.49 2.96 18.79
CA ASP A 79 -17.50 3.54 17.44
C ASP A 79 -16.21 3.31 16.66
N ILE A 80 -15.08 3.05 17.34
CA ILE A 80 -13.76 2.80 16.75
C ILE A 80 -13.02 1.75 17.59
N SER A 81 -12.50 0.74 16.93
CA SER A 81 -11.60 -0.27 17.51
C SER A 81 -10.29 -0.30 16.73
N ILE A 82 -9.16 -0.22 17.41
CA ILE A 82 -7.82 -0.39 16.81
C ILE A 82 -7.12 -1.54 17.50
N THR A 83 -6.66 -2.51 16.72
CA THR A 83 -5.92 -3.67 17.21
C THR A 83 -4.57 -3.74 16.51
N ILE A 84 -3.50 -3.89 17.29
CA ILE A 84 -2.15 -4.12 16.77
C ILE A 84 -1.92 -5.62 16.77
N LEU A 85 -1.84 -6.19 15.55
CA LEU A 85 -1.63 -7.62 15.35
C LEU A 85 -0.11 -7.86 15.27
N LYS A 86 0.45 -8.53 16.25
CA LYS A 86 1.85 -8.95 16.21
C LYS A 86 1.94 -10.25 15.43
N ASN A 87 2.77 -10.31 14.40
CA ASN A 87 3.13 -11.57 13.77
C ASN A 87 4.01 -12.37 14.73
N GLU A 88 3.53 -13.52 15.18
CA GLU A 88 4.25 -14.40 16.12
C GLU A 88 5.57 -14.92 15.56
N ASP A 89 5.75 -14.93 14.23
CA ASP A 89 6.95 -15.43 13.56
C ASP A 89 8.15 -14.45 13.56
N ASN A 90 7.97 -13.19 13.97
CA ASN A 90 9.01 -12.16 13.97
C ASN A 90 8.96 -11.30 15.25
N SER A 91 9.31 -11.90 16.37
CA SER A 91 9.14 -11.29 17.70
C SER A 91 10.03 -10.06 17.98
N ASP A 92 11.02 -9.74 17.14
CA ASP A 92 11.97 -8.66 17.37
C ASP A 92 12.14 -7.64 16.22
N SER A 93 11.48 -7.81 15.09
CA SER A 93 11.57 -6.80 14.03
C SER A 93 10.39 -5.81 14.12
N LEU A 94 10.71 -4.52 14.21
CA LEU A 94 9.77 -3.40 14.08
C LEU A 94 9.26 -3.25 12.64
N ASP A 95 9.62 -4.20 11.79
CA ASP A 95 9.25 -4.28 10.39
C ASP A 95 7.96 -5.09 10.25
N ASN A 96 7.02 -4.61 9.43
CA ASN A 96 5.76 -5.27 9.13
C ASN A 96 4.78 -5.44 10.32
N ILE A 97 4.55 -4.36 11.05
CA ILE A 97 3.50 -4.30 12.05
C ILE A 97 2.15 -4.25 11.33
N GLU A 98 1.24 -5.13 11.69
CA GLU A 98 -0.13 -5.12 11.15
C GLU A 98 -1.06 -4.40 12.13
N ILE A 99 -1.78 -3.38 11.64
CA ILE A 99 -2.76 -2.60 12.41
C ILE A 99 -4.12 -2.79 11.77
N GLU A 100 -5.06 -3.36 12.52
CA GLU A 100 -6.46 -3.45 12.14
C GLU A 100 -7.25 -2.32 12.77
N ILE A 101 -8.07 -1.64 11.96
CA ILE A 101 -8.96 -0.57 12.39
C ILE A 101 -10.36 -0.92 11.94
N ILE A 102 -11.29 -0.95 12.86
CA ILE A 102 -12.73 -1.16 12.63
C ILE A 102 -13.44 0.09 13.10
N ALA A 103 -14.22 0.72 12.24
CA ALA A 103 -14.94 1.94 12.56
C ALA A 103 -16.22 2.07 11.71
N LYS A 104 -17.18 2.87 12.17
CA LYS A 104 -18.28 3.30 11.30
C LYS A 104 -17.72 4.08 10.11
N ASP A 105 -18.19 3.74 8.91
CA ASP A 105 -17.77 4.44 7.70
C ASP A 105 -18.34 5.85 7.69
N GLN A 106 -17.46 6.83 7.51
CA GLN A 106 -17.81 8.24 7.46
C GLN A 106 -16.83 9.01 6.60
N THR A 107 -17.29 10.15 6.09
CA THR A 107 -16.44 11.03 5.28
C THR A 107 -15.19 11.44 6.06
N GLY A 108 -14.02 11.26 5.44
CA GLY A 108 -12.75 11.63 6.04
C GLY A 108 -12.08 10.55 6.89
N LEU A 109 -12.74 9.40 7.15
CA LEU A 109 -12.17 8.32 7.96
C LEU A 109 -10.82 7.84 7.42
N LEU A 110 -10.72 7.51 6.14
CA LEU A 110 -9.47 7.06 5.52
C LEU A 110 -8.36 8.13 5.62
N SER A 111 -8.72 9.39 5.40
CA SER A 111 -7.79 10.53 5.53
C SER A 111 -7.30 10.71 6.97
N ALA A 112 -8.19 10.57 7.95
CA ALA A 112 -7.85 10.65 9.37
C ALA A 112 -6.91 9.50 9.77
N VAL A 113 -7.17 8.28 9.31
CA VAL A 113 -6.30 7.12 9.57
C VAL A 113 -4.94 7.32 8.92
N ALA A 114 -4.86 7.75 7.65
CA ALA A 114 -3.59 8.01 6.98
C ALA A 114 -2.78 9.12 7.69
N GLY A 115 -3.45 10.18 8.13
CA GLY A 115 -2.84 11.24 8.93
C GLY A 115 -2.34 10.74 10.28
N LEU A 116 -3.12 9.89 10.95
CA LEU A 116 -2.72 9.25 12.20
C LEU A 116 -1.46 8.39 12.02
N MET A 117 -1.38 7.57 10.96
CA MET A 117 -0.18 6.78 10.65
C MET A 117 1.02 7.71 10.48
N THR A 118 0.84 8.81 9.75
CA THR A 118 1.90 9.80 9.51
C THR A 118 2.40 10.43 10.81
N ILE A 119 1.53 10.95 11.68
CA ILE A 119 1.95 11.59 12.92
C ILE A 119 2.52 10.60 13.95
N SER A 120 2.12 9.34 13.86
CA SER A 120 2.63 8.24 14.69
C SER A 120 3.97 7.67 14.20
N ARG A 121 4.55 8.23 13.12
CA ARG A 121 5.82 7.82 12.53
C ARG A 121 5.81 6.41 11.96
N PHE A 122 4.68 6.00 11.44
CA PHE A 122 4.58 4.77 10.67
C PHE A 122 4.84 5.02 9.18
N ASN A 123 5.68 4.20 8.59
CA ASN A 123 5.87 4.10 7.15
C ASN A 123 4.91 3.05 6.61
N VAL A 124 3.91 3.48 5.85
CA VAL A 124 2.89 2.57 5.32
C VAL A 124 3.45 1.77 4.14
N ARG A 125 3.42 0.45 4.24
CA ARG A 125 3.80 -0.49 3.19
C ARG A 125 2.61 -0.93 2.35
N SER A 126 1.49 -1.18 3.02
CA SER A 126 0.27 -1.64 2.39
C SER A 126 -0.94 -1.23 3.21
N ALA A 127 -2.05 -0.96 2.55
CA ALA A 127 -3.33 -0.73 3.20
C ALA A 127 -4.42 -1.45 2.40
N LYS A 128 -5.32 -2.12 3.11
CA LYS A 128 -6.53 -2.72 2.55
C LYS A 128 -7.72 -2.17 3.32
N THR A 129 -8.79 -1.83 2.62
CA THR A 129 -10.02 -1.37 3.24
C THR A 129 -11.22 -2.06 2.60
N ARG A 130 -12.21 -2.34 3.41
CA ARG A 130 -13.50 -2.86 2.99
C ARG A 130 -14.58 -2.25 3.86
N THR A 131 -15.65 -1.78 3.23
CA THR A 131 -16.85 -1.31 3.94
C THR A 131 -17.99 -2.29 3.68
N THR A 132 -18.64 -2.72 4.75
CA THR A 132 -19.81 -3.60 4.71
C THR A 132 -20.78 -3.14 5.79
N ASN A 133 -22.04 -2.92 5.45
CA ASN A 133 -23.07 -2.47 6.39
C ASN A 133 -22.65 -1.25 7.23
N GLU A 134 -22.12 -0.22 6.57
CA GLU A 134 -21.64 1.03 7.19
C GLU A 134 -20.45 0.86 8.16
N ILE A 135 -19.86 -0.33 8.21
CA ILE A 135 -18.65 -0.60 8.98
C ILE A 135 -17.46 -0.73 8.03
N ALA A 136 -16.48 0.12 8.23
CA ALA A 136 -15.19 0.05 7.55
C ALA A 136 -14.22 -0.80 8.36
N VAL A 137 -13.62 -1.81 7.71
CA VAL A 137 -12.52 -2.60 8.22
C VAL A 137 -11.29 -2.25 7.41
N MET A 138 -10.23 -1.82 8.06
CA MET A 138 -8.98 -1.41 7.42
C MET A 138 -7.83 -2.19 8.03
N ARG A 139 -6.95 -2.71 7.19
CA ARG A 139 -5.74 -3.40 7.59
C ARG A 139 -4.54 -2.72 6.98
N TRP A 140 -3.64 -2.26 7.83
CA TRP A 140 -2.47 -1.49 7.47
C TRP A 140 -1.22 -2.27 7.86
N ILE A 141 -0.34 -2.51 6.90
CA ILE A 141 1.00 -3.04 7.16
C ILE A 141 1.94 -1.84 7.19
N VAL A 142 2.58 -1.64 8.31
CA VAL A 142 3.41 -0.47 8.58
C VAL A 142 4.76 -0.88 9.16
N GLU A 143 5.74 -0.03 8.98
CA GLU A 143 7.02 -0.07 9.68
C GLU A 143 7.11 1.12 10.62
N LEU A 144 7.66 0.93 11.80
CA LEU A 144 7.92 2.03 12.72
C LEU A 144 9.27 2.67 12.37
N ASP A 145 9.31 4.01 12.35
CA ASP A 145 10.57 4.75 12.20
C ASP A 145 11.55 4.34 13.33
N ALA A 146 12.82 4.11 13.00
CA ALA A 146 13.84 3.57 13.91
C ALA A 146 14.00 4.34 15.24
N ASN A 147 13.63 5.64 15.24
CA ASN A 147 13.71 6.50 16.42
C ASN A 147 12.34 6.76 17.06
N ALA A 148 11.31 6.02 16.69
CA ALA A 148 9.96 6.18 17.22
C ALA A 148 9.64 5.12 18.28
N GLN A 149 8.84 5.51 19.26
CA GLN A 149 8.27 4.55 20.20
C GLN A 149 6.94 4.04 19.67
N MET A 150 6.71 2.72 19.80
CA MET A 150 5.46 2.10 19.44
C MET A 150 4.30 2.67 20.27
N PRO A 151 3.31 3.32 19.66
CA PRO A 151 2.14 3.79 20.39
C PRO A 151 1.25 2.60 20.82
N SER A 152 0.53 2.75 21.94
CA SER A 152 -0.49 1.75 22.31
C SER A 152 -1.74 1.88 21.43
N ALA A 153 -2.50 0.80 21.31
CA ALA A 153 -3.76 0.79 20.57
C ALA A 153 -4.75 1.82 21.13
N GLU A 154 -4.83 1.96 22.46
CA GLU A 154 -5.69 2.94 23.13
C GLU A 154 -5.32 4.36 22.74
N LYS A 155 -4.01 4.68 22.70
CA LYS A 155 -3.53 6.01 22.28
C LYS A 155 -3.88 6.31 20.82
N LEU A 156 -3.74 5.34 19.94
CA LEU A 156 -4.13 5.47 18.54
C LEU A 156 -5.64 5.68 18.41
N THR A 157 -6.44 4.94 19.18
CA THR A 157 -7.91 5.07 19.20
C THR A 157 -8.34 6.46 19.69
N ASP A 158 -7.77 6.96 20.79
CA ASP A 158 -8.06 8.31 21.31
C ASP A 158 -7.69 9.39 20.28
N GLN A 159 -6.52 9.28 19.65
CA GLN A 159 -6.08 10.22 18.63
C GLN A 159 -6.97 10.20 17.39
N LEU A 160 -7.45 9.02 16.97
CA LEU A 160 -8.35 8.91 15.84
C LEU A 160 -9.72 9.52 16.16
N LYS A 161 -10.26 9.26 17.35
CA LYS A 161 -11.50 9.88 17.83
C LYS A 161 -11.39 11.41 17.80
N LYS A 162 -10.29 11.98 18.33
CA LYS A 162 -10.03 13.42 18.33
C LYS A 162 -9.83 14.01 16.93
N ALA A 163 -9.23 13.24 16.02
CA ALA A 163 -9.07 13.67 14.63
C ALA A 163 -10.42 13.73 13.90
N LEU A 164 -11.29 12.76 14.12
CA LEU A 164 -12.61 12.70 13.51
C LEU A 164 -13.59 13.72 14.11
N SER A 165 -13.43 14.07 15.40
CA SER A 165 -14.22 15.15 16.04
C SER A 165 -13.72 16.55 15.68
N GLY A 166 -12.54 16.68 15.03
CA GLY A 166 -11.92 17.96 14.72
C GLY A 166 -11.13 18.58 15.89
N GLU A 167 -11.04 17.91 17.04
CA GLU A 167 -10.23 18.36 18.18
C GLU A 167 -8.72 18.24 17.90
N LEU A 168 -8.32 17.31 17.04
CA LEU A 168 -6.96 17.11 16.63
C LEU A 168 -6.77 17.54 15.16
N ASP A 169 -6.10 18.67 14.96
CA ASP A 169 -5.71 19.15 13.63
C ASP A 169 -4.52 18.33 13.10
N LEU A 170 -4.83 17.28 12.34
CA LEU A 170 -3.83 16.43 11.70
C LEU A 170 -3.01 17.18 10.66
N GLY A 171 -3.63 18.10 9.90
CA GLY A 171 -2.96 18.90 8.88
C GLY A 171 -1.81 19.69 9.48
N ARG A 172 -2.09 20.46 10.52
CA ARG A 172 -1.08 21.25 11.23
C ARG A 172 0.04 20.37 11.80
N LYS A 173 -0.29 19.22 12.39
CA LYS A 173 0.74 18.30 12.94
C LYS A 173 1.63 17.71 11.85
N ILE A 174 1.07 17.42 10.69
CA ILE A 174 1.84 16.94 9.53
C ILE A 174 2.77 18.05 9.01
N GLU A 175 2.27 19.28 8.89
CA GLU A 175 3.08 20.43 8.48
C GLU A 175 4.23 20.69 9.44
N GLU A 176 3.98 20.73 10.75
CA GLU A 176 5.01 20.85 11.80
C GLU A 176 6.08 19.75 11.67
N ARG A 177 5.65 18.52 11.33
CA ARG A 177 6.58 17.42 11.11
C ARG A 177 7.44 17.62 9.86
N ILE A 178 6.83 18.02 8.74
CA ILE A 178 7.54 18.31 7.49
C ILE A 178 8.59 19.40 7.70
N GLU A 179 8.22 20.48 8.42
CA GLU A 179 9.16 21.55 8.74
C GLU A 179 10.34 21.08 9.62
N ASN A 180 10.07 20.21 10.58
CA ASN A 180 11.12 19.61 11.41
C ASN A 180 12.08 18.74 10.59
N TYR A 181 11.59 18.00 9.59
CA TYR A 181 12.47 17.28 8.66
C TYR A 181 13.30 18.20 7.78
N ARG A 182 12.75 19.35 7.34
CA ARG A 182 13.48 20.36 6.56
C ARG A 182 14.58 21.07 7.35
N ARG A 183 14.41 21.21 8.67
CA ARG A 183 15.42 21.85 9.56
C ARG A 183 16.65 20.97 9.83
N TYR A 184 16.53 19.66 9.65
CA TYR A 184 17.67 18.76 9.62
C TYR A 184 18.01 18.48 8.14
N PRO A 185 18.97 19.24 7.54
CA PRO A 185 19.46 18.88 6.24
C PRO A 185 20.04 17.48 6.36
N GLY A 186 19.33 16.50 5.79
CA GLY A 186 19.81 15.14 5.71
C GLY A 186 21.20 15.13 5.09
N ILE A 187 21.90 14.01 5.18
CA ILE A 187 23.13 13.73 4.47
C ILE A 187 22.99 14.31 3.05
N PRO A 188 23.86 15.24 2.62
CA PRO A 188 23.75 15.87 1.32
C PRO A 188 23.65 14.78 0.27
N THR A 189 22.54 14.74 -0.44
CA THR A 189 22.36 13.83 -1.57
C THR A 189 23.50 14.09 -2.55
N PRO A 190 24.32 13.09 -2.90
CA PRO A 190 25.36 13.32 -3.89
C PRO A 190 24.71 13.86 -5.17
N PRO A 191 25.34 14.81 -5.86
CA PRO A 191 24.80 15.34 -7.10
C PRO A 191 24.53 14.18 -8.07
N PRO A 192 23.42 14.24 -8.85
CA PRO A 192 23.14 13.20 -9.82
C PRO A 192 24.31 13.09 -10.81
N VAL A 193 24.94 11.93 -10.87
CA VAL A 193 26.01 11.65 -11.83
C VAL A 193 25.36 10.99 -13.04
N VAL A 194 25.39 11.69 -14.17
CA VAL A 194 24.92 11.15 -15.46
C VAL A 194 26.13 10.59 -16.20
N PHE A 195 26.17 9.26 -16.37
CA PHE A 195 27.13 8.61 -17.26
C PHE A 195 26.48 8.46 -18.63
N ALA A 196 26.96 9.18 -19.61
CA ALA A 196 26.64 8.94 -21.01
C ALA A 196 27.80 8.15 -21.64
N ALA A 197 27.58 6.86 -21.93
CA ALA A 197 28.50 6.03 -22.68
C ALA A 197 28.00 5.90 -24.12
N ASN A 198 28.75 6.43 -25.07
CA ASN A 198 28.46 6.29 -26.50
C ASN A 198 29.09 5.04 -27.12
N ASP A 199 29.72 4.22 -26.32
CA ASP A 199 30.56 3.10 -26.78
C ASP A 199 29.76 1.83 -27.13
N LEU A 200 28.42 1.88 -26.95
CA LEU A 200 27.50 0.76 -27.26
C LEU A 200 26.82 0.89 -28.63
N ALA A 201 27.15 1.92 -29.42
CA ALA A 201 26.57 2.16 -30.73
C ALA A 201 27.59 1.96 -31.86
N THR A 202 28.42 0.93 -31.81
CA THR A 202 29.25 0.50 -32.92
C THR A 202 29.09 -0.98 -33.19
N ASN A 203 28.40 -1.22 -34.30
CA ASN A 203 28.18 -2.40 -35.14
C ASN A 203 26.85 -3.11 -34.94
#